data_fe3fa95f912e5270623669391818854e
#
_entry.id   fe3fa95f912e5270623669391818854e
#
_cell.length_a   1.000
_cell.length_b   1.000
_cell.length_c   1.000
_cell.angle_alpha   90.00
_cell.angle_beta   90.00
_cell.angle_gamma   90.00
#
_symmetry.space_group_name_H-M   'P 1'
#
loop_
_entity.id
_entity.type
_entity.pdbx_description
1 polymer ?
#
loop_
_entity_poly.entity_id
_entity_poly.type
_entity_poly.pdbx_seq_one_letter_code
_entity_poly.pdbx_strand_id
1 'polypeptide(L)'
;MKKKSRVKSAFTIPELLVVIVILSILVLISAATYNGISTRTKKTALEEKIKYLEEKVYAYATDYDIEDTTTSVNNLLNLGYVNADHPENPEYQKIDNPLTGGFLDCMTFTIKKDLADYNITYDLDSSCNTVTTEEQQNSLKIHKYIKENDTYQEILDDDTWVNKPIYVLVDFKEANFNLLDNKITYQLGPISEEKTPDIPGSSSKRIICDTINTDEPDTTCLNVYKASSSLLLNTKLTVKMNITYLNNITYENTTGLVSVKTKLKYDIEKPSLSYSTISSYTTGSVPVSLSASDGEGSGIAGYYFDDVDITSNDEFRSLNEFTAPKNGTYYAYALDKAGNRSDGVIIKINNIDTEGPSIKLDYEHRNNWTMQDFNLTFGCDSDSKTGCQDEVIYSIYDTSNGYRTSIKENVVVKARTVSDTISVPNDKYINTIDLIFTVKDNLNNQVTKEVKGIKVLIDKVNPKATIKIDKTEDRGWIRLKGYWFTVTVYSENTPPSGIASNRYGFSTSKTNLDELKNMSADESDKYFFSGQTYSYYLKKKQSRTFAARVVSKSGVASYTGGQTNGKGCTNYLGYTIIGGLIGGLIGGLIGLGLCAHK
;
A
#
# COMPACT_ATOMS: atom_id res chain seq x y z
N MET A 1 -35.59 14.75 97.11
CA MET A 1 -36.18 14.96 95.80
C MET A 1 -37.09 13.78 95.44
N LYS A 2 -38.45 13.98 95.51
CA LYS A 2 -39.45 12.94 95.20
C LYS A 2 -39.64 12.81 93.69
N LYS A 3 -39.35 11.61 93.16
CA LYS A 3 -39.65 11.23 91.76
C LYS A 3 -41.17 10.98 91.65
N LYS A 4 -41.89 11.81 90.87
CA LYS A 4 -43.26 11.53 90.47
C LYS A 4 -43.29 10.43 89.40
N SER A 5 -43.88 9.27 89.75
CA SER A 5 -44.21 8.25 88.75
C SER A 5 -45.44 8.72 87.97
N ARG A 6 -45.28 8.79 86.63
CA ARG A 6 -46.41 8.97 85.71
C ARG A 6 -47.13 7.62 85.60
N VAL A 7 -48.31 7.58 86.01
CA VAL A 7 -49.23 6.48 85.75
C VAL A 7 -49.58 6.55 84.25
N LYS A 8 -49.22 5.53 83.49
CA LYS A 8 -49.73 5.35 82.15
C LYS A 8 -51.16 4.91 82.21
N SER A 9 -52.11 5.75 81.80
CA SER A 9 -53.49 5.36 81.60
C SER A 9 -53.56 4.29 80.52
N ALA A 10 -54.04 3.11 80.85
CA ALA A 10 -54.39 2.07 79.91
C ALA A 10 -55.69 2.45 79.22
N PHE A 11 -55.76 2.21 77.91
CA PHE A 11 -56.98 2.43 77.10
C PHE A 11 -58.12 1.58 77.70
N THR A 12 -59.29 2.19 77.78
CA THR A 12 -60.49 1.46 78.14
C THR A 12 -61.01 0.61 76.99
N ILE A 13 -61.69 -0.50 77.29
CA ILE A 13 -62.23 -1.40 76.25
C ILE A 13 -63.10 -0.65 75.22
N PRO A 14 -63.97 0.34 75.62
CA PRO A 14 -64.68 1.14 74.61
C PRO A 14 -63.82 2.00 73.71
N GLU A 15 -62.73 2.61 74.21
CA GLU A 15 -61.78 3.39 73.36
C GLU A 15 -61.05 2.51 72.40
N LEU A 16 -60.65 1.29 72.79
CA LEU A 16 -60.02 0.32 71.90
C LEU A 16 -61.02 -0.14 70.83
N LEU A 17 -62.28 -0.33 71.17
CA LEU A 17 -63.31 -0.74 70.22
C LEU A 17 -63.59 0.34 69.15
N VAL A 18 -63.61 1.63 69.57
CA VAL A 18 -63.74 2.76 68.65
C VAL A 18 -62.54 2.85 67.69
N VAL A 19 -61.32 2.64 68.20
CA VAL A 19 -60.11 2.64 67.36
C VAL A 19 -60.14 1.48 66.36
N ILE A 20 -60.57 0.26 66.79
CA ILE A 20 -60.69 -0.88 65.88
C ILE A 20 -61.75 -0.63 64.81
N VAL A 21 -62.91 -0.05 65.18
CA VAL A 21 -63.96 0.27 64.20
C VAL A 21 -63.47 1.33 63.20
N ILE A 22 -62.81 2.38 63.67
CA ILE A 22 -62.24 3.41 62.79
C ILE A 22 -61.15 2.82 61.86
N LEU A 23 -60.25 1.99 62.38
CA LEU A 23 -59.24 1.31 61.61
C LEU A 23 -59.87 0.36 60.59
N SER A 24 -60.93 -0.38 60.96
CA SER A 24 -61.64 -1.27 60.04
C SER A 24 -62.33 -0.48 58.91
N ILE A 25 -62.92 0.66 59.19
CA ILE A 25 -63.49 1.56 58.14
C ILE A 25 -62.41 2.15 57.26
N LEU A 26 -61.29 2.57 57.82
CA LEU A 26 -60.13 3.08 57.04
C LEU A 26 -59.54 2.00 56.17
N VAL A 27 -59.42 0.76 56.62
CA VAL A 27 -58.94 -0.38 55.85
C VAL A 27 -59.92 -0.69 54.73
N LEU A 28 -61.25 -0.68 54.98
CA LEU A 28 -62.25 -0.90 53.95
C LEU A 28 -62.22 0.19 52.83
N ILE A 29 -62.10 1.46 53.25
CA ILE A 29 -62.00 2.58 52.33
C ILE A 29 -60.69 2.52 51.53
N SER A 30 -59.56 2.24 52.21
CA SER A 30 -58.25 2.14 51.56
C SER A 30 -58.16 0.93 50.61
N ALA A 31 -58.74 -0.22 50.97
CA ALA A 31 -58.81 -1.40 50.15
C ALA A 31 -59.63 -1.15 48.85
N ALA A 32 -60.82 -0.52 49.01
CA ALA A 32 -61.62 -0.18 47.81
C ALA A 32 -60.94 0.85 46.91
N THR A 33 -60.26 1.86 47.46
CA THR A 33 -59.51 2.88 46.75
C THR A 33 -58.27 2.27 46.12
N TYR A 34 -57.55 1.39 46.83
CA TYR A 34 -56.37 0.70 46.30
C TYR A 34 -56.73 -0.22 45.14
N ASN A 35 -57.78 -0.99 45.21
CA ASN A 35 -58.23 -1.84 44.09
C ASN A 35 -58.67 -1.01 42.89
N GLY A 36 -59.35 0.11 43.11
CA GLY A 36 -59.75 1.00 42.02
C GLY A 36 -58.53 1.66 41.30
N ILE A 37 -57.55 2.13 42.08
CA ILE A 37 -56.31 2.69 41.57
C ILE A 37 -55.49 1.61 40.84
N SER A 38 -55.34 0.42 41.46
CA SER A 38 -54.63 -0.71 40.85
C SER A 38 -55.22 -1.10 39.50
N THR A 39 -56.56 -1.23 39.41
CA THR A 39 -57.24 -1.60 38.16
C THR A 39 -57.09 -0.53 37.11
N ARG A 40 -57.18 0.75 37.48
CA ARG A 40 -56.98 1.87 36.55
C ARG A 40 -55.54 1.90 36.02
N THR A 41 -54.55 1.73 36.88
CA THR A 41 -53.13 1.68 36.49
C THR A 41 -52.87 0.51 35.54
N LYS A 42 -53.42 -0.67 35.84
CA LYS A 42 -53.34 -1.85 34.97
C LYS A 42 -53.97 -1.63 33.59
N LYS A 43 -55.12 -0.95 33.55
CA LYS A 43 -55.81 -0.61 32.30
C LYS A 43 -55.01 0.37 31.48
N THR A 44 -54.43 1.41 32.08
CA THR A 44 -53.53 2.35 31.40
C THR A 44 -52.29 1.65 30.86
N ALA A 45 -51.67 0.75 31.61
CA ALA A 45 -50.53 -0.05 31.16
C ALA A 45 -50.88 -0.95 29.98
N LEU A 46 -52.09 -1.53 29.96
CA LEU A 46 -52.55 -2.29 28.81
C LEU A 46 -52.75 -1.40 27.57
N GLU A 47 -53.36 -0.23 27.73
CA GLU A 47 -53.57 0.74 26.64
C GLU A 47 -52.23 1.22 26.03
N GLU A 48 -51.25 1.51 26.86
CA GLU A 48 -49.89 1.86 26.41
C GLU A 48 -49.22 0.72 25.67
N LYS A 49 -49.38 -0.51 26.15
CA LYS A 49 -48.84 -1.70 25.53
C LYS A 49 -49.49 -1.99 24.17
N ILE A 50 -50.80 -1.85 24.06
CA ILE A 50 -51.51 -1.99 22.80
C ILE A 50 -51.02 -0.94 21.79
N LYS A 51 -50.85 0.31 22.21
CA LYS A 51 -50.34 1.36 21.36
C LYS A 51 -48.92 1.02 20.84
N TYR A 52 -48.06 0.53 21.69
CA TYR A 52 -46.73 0.05 21.27
C TYR A 52 -46.83 -1.07 20.24
N LEU A 53 -47.74 -2.01 20.44
CA LEU A 53 -47.96 -3.11 19.48
C LEU A 53 -48.50 -2.58 18.13
N GLU A 54 -49.44 -1.60 18.16
CA GLU A 54 -49.93 -0.94 16.93
C GLU A 54 -48.82 -0.26 16.15
N GLU A 55 -47.89 0.44 16.82
CA GLU A 55 -46.71 1.05 16.18
C GLU A 55 -45.83 -0.03 15.49
N LYS A 56 -45.69 -1.21 16.10
CA LYS A 56 -44.95 -2.34 15.54
C LYS A 56 -45.66 -3.01 14.37
N VAL A 57 -46.99 -3.11 14.44
CA VAL A 57 -47.82 -3.57 13.34
C VAL A 57 -47.72 -2.61 12.14
N TYR A 58 -47.71 -1.29 12.44
CA TYR A 58 -47.54 -0.29 11.39
C TYR A 58 -46.19 -0.43 10.68
N ALA A 59 -45.10 -0.58 11.43
CA ALA A 59 -43.78 -0.82 10.89
C ALA A 59 -43.75 -2.10 10.05
N TYR A 60 -44.34 -3.18 10.57
CA TYR A 60 -44.47 -4.44 9.84
C TYR A 60 -45.26 -4.29 8.55
N ALA A 61 -46.39 -3.55 8.57
CA ALA A 61 -47.19 -3.30 7.38
C ALA A 61 -46.45 -2.49 6.33
N THR A 62 -45.67 -1.51 6.77
CA THR A 62 -44.85 -0.66 5.91
C THR A 62 -43.69 -1.44 5.28
N ASP A 63 -42.97 -2.23 6.05
CA ASP A 63 -41.79 -2.98 5.57
C ASP A 63 -42.15 -4.02 4.52
N TYR A 64 -43.37 -4.57 4.57
CA TYR A 64 -43.84 -5.59 3.65
C TYR A 64 -44.90 -5.10 2.63
N ASP A 65 -45.20 -3.82 2.61
CA ASP A 65 -46.21 -3.18 1.76
C ASP A 65 -47.56 -3.95 1.76
N ILE A 66 -48.06 -4.24 2.96
CA ILE A 66 -49.24 -5.08 3.15
C ILE A 66 -50.50 -4.33 2.68
N GLU A 67 -51.31 -4.96 1.82
CA GLU A 67 -52.55 -4.33 1.35
C GLU A 67 -53.73 -4.58 2.29
N ASP A 68 -54.02 -5.84 2.65
CA ASP A 68 -55.09 -6.23 3.59
C ASP A 68 -54.77 -7.60 4.19
N THR A 69 -54.60 -7.66 5.51
CA THR A 69 -54.30 -8.91 6.23
C THR A 69 -54.59 -8.82 7.72
N THR A 70 -54.58 -9.99 8.37
CA THR A 70 -54.64 -10.08 9.85
C THR A 70 -53.36 -10.70 10.37
N THR A 71 -52.71 -10.07 11.36
CA THR A 71 -51.51 -10.59 12.03
C THR A 71 -51.74 -10.74 13.51
N SER A 72 -51.01 -11.64 14.17
CA SER A 72 -51.06 -11.80 15.65
C SER A 72 -49.80 -11.21 16.32
N VAL A 73 -49.92 -10.92 17.60
CA VAL A 73 -48.77 -10.53 18.42
C VAL A 73 -47.68 -11.61 18.37
N ASN A 74 -48.08 -12.88 18.40
CA ASN A 74 -47.16 -13.99 18.24
C ASN A 74 -46.39 -13.97 16.89
N ASN A 75 -47.06 -13.55 15.82
CA ASN A 75 -46.39 -13.40 14.52
C ASN A 75 -45.36 -12.27 14.57
N LEU A 76 -45.68 -11.15 15.19
CA LEU A 76 -44.74 -10.01 15.36
C LEU A 76 -43.52 -10.37 16.21
N LEU A 77 -43.74 -11.18 17.27
CA LEU A 77 -42.67 -11.75 18.11
C LEU A 77 -41.74 -12.61 17.27
N ASN A 78 -42.28 -13.49 16.46
CA ASN A 78 -41.54 -14.42 15.63
C ASN A 78 -40.73 -13.74 14.53
N LEU A 79 -41.25 -12.62 14.03
CA LEU A 79 -40.61 -11.80 13.04
C LEU A 79 -39.60 -10.79 13.62
N GLY A 80 -39.52 -10.69 14.95
CA GLY A 80 -38.60 -9.80 15.62
C GLY A 80 -39.03 -8.34 15.66
N TYR A 81 -40.30 -8.01 15.32
CA TYR A 81 -40.85 -6.66 15.48
C TYR A 81 -41.10 -6.29 16.92
N VAL A 82 -41.39 -7.31 17.75
CA VAL A 82 -41.62 -7.16 19.16
C VAL A 82 -40.71 -8.13 19.92
N ASN A 83 -40.19 -7.70 21.05
CA ASN A 83 -39.44 -8.57 21.95
C ASN A 83 -40.38 -9.14 23.04
N ALA A 84 -40.10 -10.35 23.48
CA ALA A 84 -40.77 -10.91 24.63
C ALA A 84 -40.50 -10.06 25.91
N ASP A 85 -41.46 -10.02 26.82
CA ASP A 85 -41.27 -9.24 28.07
C ASP A 85 -40.20 -9.82 28.99
N HIS A 86 -39.91 -11.13 28.86
CA HIS A 86 -38.88 -11.84 29.62
C HIS A 86 -37.88 -12.53 28.71
N PRO A 87 -37.05 -11.76 27.96
CA PRO A 87 -36.12 -12.30 26.99
C PRO A 87 -35.02 -13.18 27.62
N GLU A 88 -34.78 -13.04 28.94
CA GLU A 88 -33.83 -13.83 29.72
C GLU A 88 -34.28 -15.27 29.91
N ASN A 89 -35.56 -15.56 29.71
CA ASN A 89 -36.10 -16.90 29.84
C ASN A 89 -36.49 -17.48 28.48
N PRO A 90 -35.68 -18.40 27.91
CA PRO A 90 -35.94 -18.98 26.58
C PRO A 90 -37.29 -19.70 26.46
N GLU A 91 -37.82 -20.18 27.57
CA GLU A 91 -39.11 -20.89 27.63
C GLU A 91 -40.31 -19.93 27.68
N TYR A 92 -40.05 -18.65 28.00
CA TYR A 92 -41.10 -17.64 28.22
C TYR A 92 -41.04 -16.52 27.17
N GLN A 93 -41.11 -16.89 25.90
CA GLN A 93 -41.11 -15.94 24.78
C GLN A 93 -42.53 -15.40 24.53
N LYS A 94 -43.05 -14.58 25.46
CA LYS A 94 -44.45 -14.10 25.46
C LYS A 94 -44.55 -12.62 25.84
N ILE A 95 -45.67 -12.02 25.48
CA ILE A 95 -46.03 -10.65 25.86
C ILE A 95 -47.10 -10.71 26.95
N ASP A 96 -46.81 -10.13 28.12
CA ASP A 96 -47.73 -10.11 29.27
C ASP A 96 -48.92 -9.19 29.02
N ASN A 97 -50.09 -9.64 29.49
CA ASN A 97 -51.27 -8.79 29.61
C ASN A 97 -51.31 -8.19 31.03
N PRO A 98 -50.99 -6.91 31.20
CA PRO A 98 -50.93 -6.30 32.53
C PRO A 98 -52.28 -6.21 33.23
N LEU A 99 -53.40 -6.32 32.50
CA LEU A 99 -54.73 -6.27 33.05
C LEU A 99 -55.16 -7.61 33.65
N THR A 100 -54.92 -8.70 32.90
CA THR A 100 -55.39 -10.04 33.29
C THR A 100 -54.33 -10.90 33.98
N GLY A 101 -53.05 -10.59 33.78
CA GLY A 101 -51.92 -11.43 34.17
C GLY A 101 -51.70 -12.62 33.23
N GLY A 102 -52.45 -12.71 32.14
CA GLY A 102 -52.22 -13.66 31.06
C GLY A 102 -51.32 -13.08 29.97
N PHE A 103 -51.50 -13.52 28.70
CA PHE A 103 -50.64 -13.13 27.58
C PHE A 103 -51.43 -12.46 26.47
N LEU A 104 -50.76 -11.63 25.69
CA LEU A 104 -51.28 -10.94 24.48
C LEU A 104 -50.91 -11.64 23.17
N ASP A 105 -50.23 -12.78 23.22
CA ASP A 105 -49.65 -13.44 22.03
C ASP A 105 -50.68 -13.75 20.96
N CYS A 106 -51.93 -13.99 21.34
CA CYS A 106 -53.01 -14.29 20.42
C CYS A 106 -53.86 -13.10 20.01
N MET A 107 -53.58 -11.93 20.61
CA MET A 107 -54.16 -10.69 20.12
C MET A 107 -53.89 -10.54 18.63
N THR A 108 -54.91 -10.21 17.85
CA THR A 108 -54.78 -10.03 16.43
C THR A 108 -54.98 -8.57 16.00
N PHE A 109 -54.28 -8.19 14.98
CA PHE A 109 -54.40 -6.88 14.32
C PHE A 109 -54.86 -7.09 12.86
N THR A 110 -55.94 -6.43 12.51
CA THR A 110 -56.34 -6.35 11.09
C THR A 110 -55.78 -5.07 10.49
N ILE A 111 -54.98 -5.22 9.43
CA ILE A 111 -54.29 -4.17 8.72
C ILE A 111 -55.06 -3.95 7.41
N LYS A 112 -55.42 -2.71 7.11
CA LYS A 112 -56.01 -2.28 5.84
C LYS A 112 -55.24 -1.08 5.31
N LYS A 113 -54.76 -1.21 4.08
CA LYS A 113 -54.08 -0.10 3.39
C LYS A 113 -55.11 0.90 2.87
N ASP A 114 -54.99 2.14 3.21
CA ASP A 114 -55.83 3.23 2.73
C ASP A 114 -54.95 4.32 2.09
N LEU A 115 -54.89 4.30 0.75
CA LEU A 115 -54.03 5.19 -0.07
C LEU A 115 -52.53 5.06 0.30
N ALA A 116 -52.04 5.94 1.10
CA ALA A 116 -50.63 5.97 1.53
C ALA A 116 -50.43 5.66 3.02
N ASP A 117 -51.48 5.24 3.72
CA ASP A 117 -51.46 4.99 5.16
C ASP A 117 -52.13 3.65 5.49
N TYR A 118 -51.98 3.19 6.74
CA TYR A 118 -52.56 1.94 7.21
C TYR A 118 -53.58 2.20 8.31
N ASN A 119 -54.74 1.62 8.14
CA ASN A 119 -55.77 1.53 9.18
C ASN A 119 -55.60 0.21 9.93
N ILE A 120 -55.21 0.29 11.21
CA ILE A 120 -54.95 -0.87 12.04
C ILE A 120 -56.04 -0.95 13.12
N THR A 121 -56.69 -2.09 13.17
CA THR A 121 -57.67 -2.42 14.24
C THR A 121 -57.22 -3.68 14.94
N TYR A 122 -57.58 -3.85 16.20
CA TYR A 122 -57.19 -5.01 16.96
C TYR A 122 -58.37 -5.75 17.62
N ASP A 123 -58.17 -7.05 17.85
CA ASP A 123 -59.05 -7.90 18.63
C ASP A 123 -58.31 -8.55 19.78
N LEU A 124 -58.76 -8.26 21.03
CA LEU A 124 -58.18 -8.78 22.25
C LEU A 124 -58.67 -10.19 22.61
N ASP A 125 -59.81 -10.61 22.04
CA ASP A 125 -60.52 -11.84 22.45
C ASP A 125 -60.19 -13.07 21.60
N SER A 126 -59.21 -12.97 20.73
CA SER A 126 -58.75 -14.14 20.01
C SER A 126 -58.15 -15.16 20.97
N SER A 127 -58.94 -16.17 21.31
CA SER A 127 -58.57 -17.22 22.26
C SER A 127 -57.42 -18.06 21.72
N CYS A 128 -56.29 -18.01 22.41
CA CYS A 128 -55.20 -18.96 22.15
C CYS A 128 -55.56 -20.34 22.66
N ASN A 129 -56.28 -21.09 21.88
CA ASN A 129 -56.53 -22.49 22.19
C ASN A 129 -55.34 -23.37 21.75
N THR A 130 -54.14 -23.09 22.29
CA THR A 130 -53.01 -23.98 22.14
C THR A 130 -52.77 -24.73 23.44
N VAL A 131 -53.21 -25.94 23.49
CA VAL A 131 -52.82 -26.87 24.55
C VAL A 131 -51.49 -27.48 24.11
N THR A 132 -50.42 -26.91 24.56
CA THR A 132 -49.06 -27.42 24.31
C THR A 132 -48.50 -28.02 25.57
N THR A 133 -48.49 -29.34 25.66
CA THR A 133 -47.65 -30.04 26.65
C THR A 133 -46.21 -30.11 26.07
N GLU A 134 -45.23 -30.21 26.95
CA GLU A 134 -43.82 -30.33 26.57
C GLU A 134 -43.56 -31.51 25.61
N GLU A 135 -44.27 -32.60 25.75
CA GLU A 135 -44.24 -33.76 24.86
C GLU A 135 -44.79 -33.45 23.47
N GLN A 136 -45.76 -32.55 23.36
CA GLN A 136 -46.31 -32.14 22.05
C GLN A 136 -45.34 -31.25 21.26
N GLN A 137 -44.61 -30.36 21.94
CA GLN A 137 -43.63 -29.51 21.29
C GLN A 137 -42.40 -30.28 20.77
N ASN A 138 -42.04 -31.38 21.45
CA ASN A 138 -40.92 -32.24 21.04
C ASN A 138 -41.29 -33.25 19.98
N SER A 139 -42.58 -33.39 19.58
CA SER A 139 -43.06 -34.36 18.60
C SER A 139 -42.87 -33.90 17.16
N LEU A 140 -42.65 -32.59 16.91
CA LEU A 140 -42.50 -32.01 15.60
C LEU A 140 -41.14 -31.34 15.47
N LYS A 141 -40.33 -31.75 14.51
CA LYS A 141 -39.00 -31.16 14.24
C LYS A 141 -38.88 -30.76 12.78
N ILE A 142 -38.12 -29.71 12.51
CA ILE A 142 -37.78 -29.29 11.17
C ILE A 142 -36.29 -29.50 10.97
N HIS A 143 -35.92 -30.23 9.94
CA HIS A 143 -34.55 -30.39 9.47
C HIS A 143 -34.38 -29.70 8.15
N LYS A 144 -33.27 -29.04 7.92
CA LYS A 144 -32.95 -28.35 6.67
C LYS A 144 -31.73 -28.98 6.05
N TYR A 145 -31.76 -29.18 4.76
CA TYR A 145 -30.68 -29.79 3.99
C TYR A 145 -30.38 -29.00 2.73
N ILE A 146 -29.13 -29.03 2.31
CA ILE A 146 -28.69 -28.68 0.97
C ILE A 146 -28.18 -29.94 0.25
N LYS A 147 -28.28 -29.98 -1.07
CA LYS A 147 -27.75 -31.11 -1.86
C LYS A 147 -26.37 -30.75 -2.42
N GLU A 148 -25.35 -31.53 -2.07
CA GLU A 148 -23.99 -31.44 -2.59
C GLU A 148 -23.52 -32.78 -3.13
N ASN A 149 -23.07 -32.83 -4.39
CA ASN A 149 -22.53 -34.04 -5.01
C ASN A 149 -23.41 -35.28 -4.77
N ASP A 150 -24.72 -35.12 -4.97
CA ASP A 150 -25.77 -36.15 -4.74
C ASP A 150 -25.94 -36.59 -3.27
N THR A 151 -25.33 -35.94 -2.32
CA THR A 151 -25.53 -36.15 -0.89
C THR A 151 -26.27 -34.97 -0.26
N TYR A 152 -27.10 -35.26 0.75
CA TYR A 152 -27.77 -34.22 1.51
C TYR A 152 -26.95 -33.90 2.77
N GLN A 153 -26.67 -32.63 2.96
CA GLN A 153 -25.99 -32.11 4.15
C GLN A 153 -26.95 -31.28 4.99
N GLU A 154 -27.06 -31.59 6.27
CA GLU A 154 -27.95 -30.89 7.18
C GLU A 154 -27.39 -29.51 7.56
N ILE A 155 -28.27 -28.51 7.55
CA ILE A 155 -28.00 -27.15 8.04
C ILE A 155 -28.48 -27.09 9.48
N LEU A 156 -27.56 -27.21 10.44
CA LEU A 156 -27.89 -27.23 11.87
C LEU A 156 -28.15 -25.83 12.46
N ASP A 157 -27.51 -24.80 11.89
CA ASP A 157 -27.64 -23.43 12.37
C ASP A 157 -28.68 -22.65 11.54
N ASP A 158 -29.64 -22.02 12.24
CA ASP A 158 -30.68 -21.20 11.64
C ASP A 158 -30.13 -19.91 11.00
N ASP A 159 -28.91 -19.49 11.35
CA ASP A 159 -28.27 -18.30 10.79
C ASP A 159 -27.32 -18.58 9.63
N THR A 160 -27.20 -19.83 9.21
CA THR A 160 -26.38 -20.23 8.07
C THR A 160 -27.03 -19.84 6.75
N TRP A 161 -26.34 -19.01 5.96
CA TRP A 161 -26.70 -18.65 4.61
C TRP A 161 -26.22 -19.71 3.61
N VAL A 162 -27.04 -19.98 2.58
CA VAL A 162 -26.70 -20.92 1.53
C VAL A 162 -27.10 -20.38 0.15
N ASN A 163 -26.39 -20.78 -0.89
CA ASN A 163 -26.68 -20.47 -2.29
C ASN A 163 -27.23 -21.66 -3.08
N LYS A 164 -27.59 -22.73 -2.38
CA LYS A 164 -28.20 -23.94 -2.94
C LYS A 164 -29.61 -24.10 -2.42
N PRO A 165 -30.52 -24.74 -3.20
CA PRO A 165 -31.89 -24.99 -2.74
C PRO A 165 -31.93 -25.66 -1.39
N ILE A 166 -32.79 -25.15 -0.50
CA ILE A 166 -33.01 -25.70 0.83
C ILE A 166 -34.12 -26.72 0.77
N TYR A 167 -33.86 -27.93 1.21
CA TYR A 167 -34.83 -28.98 1.39
C TYR A 167 -35.22 -29.05 2.87
N VAL A 168 -36.51 -29.08 3.14
CA VAL A 168 -37.04 -29.10 4.51
C VAL A 168 -37.68 -30.44 4.78
N LEU A 169 -37.17 -31.14 5.76
CA LEU A 169 -37.76 -32.36 6.29
C LEU A 169 -38.53 -32.01 7.57
N VAL A 170 -39.75 -32.44 7.65
CA VAL A 170 -40.57 -32.36 8.87
C VAL A 170 -40.68 -33.75 9.45
N ASP A 171 -40.01 -33.93 10.61
CA ASP A 171 -40.08 -35.17 11.38
C ASP A 171 -41.09 -35.05 12.50
N PHE A 172 -41.99 -36.03 12.58
CA PHE A 172 -42.95 -36.11 13.66
C PHE A 172 -43.09 -37.53 14.18
N LYS A 173 -43.23 -37.64 15.50
CA LYS A 173 -43.43 -38.93 16.19
C LYS A 173 -44.90 -39.15 16.45
N GLU A 174 -45.45 -40.21 15.89
CA GLU A 174 -46.86 -40.59 16.04
C GLU A 174 -47.21 -41.17 17.45
N ALA A 175 -46.28 -41.24 18.38
CA ALA A 175 -46.42 -42.08 19.58
C ALA A 175 -47.72 -41.94 20.35
N ASN A 176 -48.46 -40.81 20.25
CA ASN A 176 -49.70 -40.58 20.97
C ASN A 176 -50.71 -39.65 20.25
N PHE A 177 -50.57 -39.45 18.95
CA PHE A 177 -51.39 -38.48 18.24
C PHE A 177 -52.02 -39.08 16.95
N ASN A 178 -53.27 -38.76 16.72
CA ASN A 178 -53.92 -38.96 15.41
C ASN A 178 -53.93 -37.62 14.68
N LEU A 179 -53.39 -37.59 13.47
CA LEU A 179 -53.50 -36.42 12.60
C LEU A 179 -54.94 -36.23 12.14
N LEU A 180 -55.54 -35.10 12.53
CA LEU A 180 -56.87 -34.71 12.02
C LEU A 180 -56.71 -34.20 10.59
N ASP A 181 -57.47 -34.78 9.67
CA ASP A 181 -57.61 -34.32 8.28
C ASP A 181 -56.31 -34.20 7.48
N ASN A 182 -55.21 -34.85 7.85
CA ASN A 182 -53.94 -34.82 7.17
C ASN A 182 -53.42 -33.38 6.82
N LYS A 183 -53.79 -32.39 7.61
CA LYS A 183 -53.44 -31.00 7.35
C LYS A 183 -52.19 -30.61 8.09
N ILE A 184 -51.05 -30.86 7.42
CA ILE A 184 -49.82 -30.13 7.74
C ILE A 184 -49.86 -28.90 6.83
N THR A 185 -49.73 -27.73 7.42
CA THR A 185 -49.66 -26.46 6.69
C THR A 185 -48.32 -25.78 6.98
N TYR A 186 -47.83 -25.02 6.00
CA TYR A 186 -46.62 -24.23 6.18
C TYR A 186 -46.86 -22.79 5.75
N GLN A 187 -46.17 -21.88 6.42
CA GLN A 187 -46.19 -20.47 6.13
C GLN A 187 -44.75 -19.96 5.98
N LEU A 188 -44.47 -19.32 4.84
CA LEU A 188 -43.20 -18.69 4.53
C LEU A 188 -43.32 -17.18 4.75
N GLY A 189 -42.57 -16.65 5.74
CA GLY A 189 -42.68 -15.25 6.10
C GLY A 189 -44.07 -14.86 6.63
N PRO A 190 -44.30 -13.55 6.75
CA PRO A 190 -45.54 -13.03 7.32
C PRO A 190 -46.74 -13.05 6.38
N ILE A 191 -46.52 -13.07 5.07
CA ILE A 191 -47.56 -12.74 4.06
C ILE A 191 -47.95 -13.95 3.21
N SER A 192 -47.21 -15.07 3.30
CA SER A 192 -47.57 -16.23 2.48
C SER A 192 -48.88 -16.86 2.99
N GLU A 193 -49.79 -17.12 2.07
CA GLU A 193 -50.93 -17.96 2.35
C GLU A 193 -50.49 -19.29 2.99
N GLU A 194 -51.24 -19.80 3.94
CA GLU A 194 -51.02 -21.16 4.45
C GLU A 194 -51.18 -22.13 3.27
N LYS A 195 -50.08 -22.77 2.90
CA LYS A 195 -50.04 -23.76 1.84
C LYS A 195 -50.11 -25.16 2.42
N THR A 196 -51.00 -25.98 1.91
CA THR A 196 -50.93 -27.42 2.16
C THR A 196 -49.98 -28.01 1.13
N PRO A 197 -48.98 -28.81 1.55
CA PRO A 197 -48.16 -29.55 0.61
C PRO A 197 -49.04 -30.49 -0.20
N ASP A 198 -48.77 -30.63 -1.49
CA ASP A 198 -49.40 -31.65 -2.33
C ASP A 198 -48.98 -33.03 -1.79
N ILE A 199 -49.89 -33.69 -1.10
CA ILE A 199 -49.69 -35.04 -0.58
C ILE A 199 -50.20 -36.00 -1.65
N PRO A 200 -49.35 -36.74 -2.33
CA PRO A 200 -49.80 -37.74 -3.28
C PRO A 200 -50.47 -38.91 -2.55
N GLY A 201 -51.76 -39.04 -2.70
CA GLY A 201 -52.51 -40.21 -2.24
C GLY A 201 -53.16 -40.08 -0.88
N SER A 202 -54.43 -40.41 -0.81
CA SER A 202 -55.31 -40.21 0.32
C SER A 202 -55.07 -41.11 1.54
N SER A 203 -53.99 -41.87 1.60
CA SER A 203 -53.73 -42.82 2.68
C SER A 203 -52.34 -42.77 3.31
N SER A 204 -51.42 -41.97 2.80
CA SER A 204 -50.09 -41.85 3.39
C SER A 204 -49.94 -40.52 4.05
N LYS A 205 -49.75 -40.54 5.36
CA LYS A 205 -49.41 -39.39 6.21
C LYS A 205 -48.00 -38.84 5.94
N ARG A 206 -47.39 -39.16 4.79
CA ARG A 206 -46.01 -38.85 4.46
C ARG A 206 -45.95 -37.87 3.31
N ILE A 207 -45.21 -36.79 3.51
CA ILE A 207 -44.71 -35.93 2.44
C ILE A 207 -43.43 -36.57 1.95
N ILE A 208 -43.40 -37.06 0.73
CA ILE A 208 -42.21 -37.68 0.17
C ILE A 208 -41.28 -36.55 -0.28
N CYS A 209 -40.16 -36.37 0.39
CA CYS A 209 -39.01 -35.67 -0.19
C CYS A 209 -38.37 -36.61 -1.19
N ASP A 210 -38.24 -36.18 -2.45
CA ASP A 210 -37.38 -36.89 -3.37
C ASP A 210 -36.01 -37.05 -2.73
N THR A 211 -35.68 -38.27 -2.31
CA THR A 211 -34.32 -38.76 -2.01
C THR A 211 -33.59 -38.27 -0.79
N ILE A 212 -34.24 -37.81 0.26
CA ILE A 212 -33.54 -37.82 1.56
C ILE A 212 -33.63 -39.25 2.09
N ASN A 213 -32.51 -39.95 2.04
CA ASN A 213 -32.40 -41.32 2.53
C ASN A 213 -32.38 -41.24 4.06
N THR A 214 -33.54 -41.30 4.66
CA THR A 214 -33.68 -41.48 6.10
C THR A 214 -34.08 -42.90 6.35
N ASP A 215 -33.29 -43.63 7.12
CA ASP A 215 -33.59 -45.01 7.54
C ASP A 215 -34.78 -45.09 8.52
N GLU A 216 -35.40 -43.95 8.82
CA GLU A 216 -36.53 -43.87 9.73
C GLU A 216 -37.86 -43.86 8.97
N PRO A 217 -38.74 -44.84 9.22
CA PRO A 217 -40.01 -45.02 8.44
C PRO A 217 -41.08 -43.96 8.73
N ASP A 218 -40.92 -43.12 9.76
CA ASP A 218 -41.95 -42.16 10.19
C ASP A 218 -41.68 -40.70 9.86
N THR A 219 -40.71 -40.45 9.00
CA THR A 219 -40.29 -39.10 8.62
C THR A 219 -41.19 -38.53 7.52
N THR A 220 -41.71 -37.35 7.73
CA THR A 220 -42.46 -36.57 6.74
C THR A 220 -41.55 -35.50 6.16
N CYS A 221 -41.33 -35.55 4.86
CA CYS A 221 -40.49 -34.60 4.16
C CYS A 221 -41.32 -33.54 3.44
N LEU A 222 -41.01 -32.29 3.69
CA LEU A 222 -41.60 -31.17 3.00
C LEU A 222 -40.53 -30.50 2.13
N ASN A 223 -40.63 -30.70 0.82
CA ASN A 223 -39.82 -29.94 -0.12
C ASN A 223 -40.44 -28.53 -0.27
N VAL A 224 -40.00 -27.62 0.60
CA VAL A 224 -40.60 -26.28 0.65
C VAL A 224 -40.02 -25.36 -0.39
N TYR A 225 -38.87 -25.71 -0.99
CA TYR A 225 -38.23 -24.79 -1.89
C TYR A 225 -37.43 -25.47 -2.99
N LYS A 226 -37.94 -25.33 -4.18
CA LYS A 226 -37.10 -25.31 -5.37
C LYS A 226 -36.96 -23.85 -5.76
N ALA A 227 -35.88 -23.21 -5.31
CA ALA A 227 -35.64 -21.80 -5.61
C ALA A 227 -35.70 -21.57 -7.10
N SER A 228 -36.70 -20.86 -7.56
CA SER A 228 -36.63 -20.19 -8.84
C SER A 228 -35.67 -19.00 -8.69
N SER A 229 -34.70 -18.97 -9.48
CA SER A 229 -33.55 -18.13 -9.76
C SER A 229 -33.51 -16.62 -9.34
N SER A 230 -34.32 -16.11 -8.45
CA SER A 230 -34.36 -14.67 -8.23
C SER A 230 -34.82 -14.18 -6.85
N LEU A 231 -34.90 -15.03 -5.85
CA LEU A 231 -35.41 -14.59 -4.54
C LEU A 231 -34.39 -14.79 -3.44
N LEU A 232 -33.90 -13.66 -2.94
CA LEU A 232 -33.28 -13.56 -1.63
C LEU A 232 -34.30 -13.99 -0.57
N LEU A 233 -33.97 -14.99 0.23
CA LEU A 233 -34.80 -15.41 1.37
C LEU A 233 -34.07 -15.16 2.68
N ASN A 234 -34.59 -14.24 3.46
CA ASN A 234 -34.23 -14.06 4.85
C ASN A 234 -35.52 -14.11 5.68
N THR A 235 -36.11 -15.28 5.80
CA THR A 235 -37.45 -15.41 6.34
C THR A 235 -37.58 -16.62 7.27
N LYS A 236 -38.64 -16.60 8.08
CA LYS A 236 -39.02 -17.74 8.94
C LYS A 236 -39.97 -18.66 8.21
N LEU A 237 -39.70 -19.95 8.26
CA LEU A 237 -40.65 -21.00 7.91
C LEU A 237 -41.35 -21.44 9.18
N THR A 238 -42.69 -21.40 9.19
CA THR A 238 -43.52 -21.94 10.22
C THR A 238 -44.25 -23.14 9.69
N VAL A 239 -44.10 -24.27 10.35
CA VAL A 239 -44.88 -25.49 10.03
C VAL A 239 -45.89 -25.70 11.17
N LYS A 240 -47.16 -25.88 10.79
CA LYS A 240 -48.28 -26.09 11.71
C LYS A 240 -48.92 -27.44 11.41
N MET A 241 -49.27 -28.14 12.45
CA MET A 241 -49.94 -29.45 12.35
C MET A 241 -51.09 -29.49 13.36
N ASN A 242 -52.28 -29.79 12.90
CA ASN A 242 -53.43 -30.08 13.75
C ASN A 242 -53.34 -31.54 14.22
N ILE A 243 -53.35 -31.72 15.53
CA ILE A 243 -53.32 -33.04 16.16
C ILE A 243 -54.57 -33.25 17.02
N THR A 244 -55.03 -34.50 17.07
CA THR A 244 -55.98 -34.94 18.08
C THR A 244 -55.29 -35.89 19.02
N TYR A 245 -55.43 -35.68 20.31
CA TYR A 245 -54.88 -36.54 21.32
C TYR A 245 -55.94 -36.84 22.41
N LEU A 246 -55.81 -37.99 23.06
CA LEU A 246 -56.65 -38.35 24.19
C LEU A 246 -56.12 -37.60 25.42
N ASN A 247 -56.96 -36.75 25.98
CA ASN A 247 -56.60 -36.08 27.24
C ASN A 247 -56.72 -37.10 28.39
N ASN A 248 -55.61 -37.45 29.00
CA ASN A 248 -55.54 -38.44 30.09
C ASN A 248 -56.25 -38.00 31.38
N ILE A 249 -56.65 -36.73 31.48
CA ILE A 249 -57.37 -36.19 32.64
C ILE A 249 -58.88 -36.24 32.39
N THR A 250 -59.34 -35.85 31.20
CA THR A 250 -60.78 -35.80 30.87
C THR A 250 -61.25 -37.03 30.10
N TYR A 251 -60.36 -37.90 29.60
CA TYR A 251 -60.63 -39.04 28.71
C TYR A 251 -61.39 -38.67 27.44
N GLU A 252 -61.28 -37.41 27.02
CA GLU A 252 -61.87 -36.91 25.77
C GLU A 252 -60.80 -36.61 24.72
N ASN A 253 -61.20 -36.72 23.47
CA ASN A 253 -60.35 -36.32 22.34
C ASN A 253 -60.24 -34.80 22.33
N THR A 254 -59.03 -34.30 22.52
CA THR A 254 -58.72 -32.87 22.48
C THR A 254 -57.96 -32.56 21.19
N THR A 255 -58.34 -31.47 20.53
CA THR A 255 -57.67 -30.98 19.32
C THR A 255 -56.63 -29.95 19.76
N GLY A 256 -55.42 -30.11 19.26
CA GLY A 256 -54.33 -29.16 19.50
C GLY A 256 -53.64 -28.75 18.22
N LEU A 257 -53.01 -27.61 18.21
CA LEU A 257 -52.17 -27.11 17.13
C LEU A 257 -50.72 -27.13 17.60
N VAL A 258 -49.89 -27.90 16.92
CA VAL A 258 -48.43 -27.87 17.11
C VAL A 258 -47.82 -27.01 16.04
N SER A 259 -46.86 -26.19 16.38
CA SER A 259 -46.17 -25.28 15.48
C SER A 259 -44.68 -25.24 15.79
N VAL A 260 -43.86 -25.47 14.77
CA VAL A 260 -42.40 -25.31 14.82
C VAL A 260 -41.92 -24.31 13.77
N LYS A 261 -40.80 -23.72 14.03
CA LYS A 261 -40.26 -22.65 13.21
C LYS A 261 -38.78 -22.85 12.97
N THR A 262 -38.30 -22.46 11.77
CA THR A 262 -36.89 -22.38 11.43
C THR A 262 -36.68 -21.17 10.55
N LYS A 263 -35.45 -20.68 10.46
CA LYS A 263 -35.08 -19.62 9.52
C LYS A 263 -34.57 -20.25 8.23
N LEU A 264 -35.02 -19.69 7.10
CA LEU A 264 -34.48 -20.00 5.78
C LEU A 264 -33.66 -18.80 5.31
N LYS A 265 -32.38 -19.02 5.09
CA LYS A 265 -31.43 -18.01 4.59
C LYS A 265 -30.83 -18.49 3.29
N TYR A 266 -31.29 -17.92 2.19
CA TYR A 266 -30.94 -18.31 0.84
C TYR A 266 -30.57 -17.08 0.04
N ASP A 267 -29.40 -17.12 -0.61
CA ASP A 267 -28.88 -16.02 -1.39
C ASP A 267 -28.05 -16.57 -2.54
N ILE A 268 -28.41 -16.20 -3.77
CA ILE A 268 -27.71 -16.58 -5.00
C ILE A 268 -27.10 -15.41 -5.72
N GLU A 269 -27.32 -14.19 -5.20
CA GLU A 269 -26.80 -13.00 -5.82
C GLU A 269 -25.31 -12.86 -5.48
N LYS A 270 -24.55 -12.42 -6.47
CA LYS A 270 -23.12 -12.19 -6.30
C LYS A 270 -22.90 -10.81 -5.71
N PRO A 271 -21.96 -10.66 -4.76
CA PRO A 271 -21.59 -9.34 -4.30
C PRO A 271 -20.91 -8.53 -5.41
N SER A 272 -21.10 -7.24 -5.40
CA SER A 272 -20.35 -6.30 -6.22
C SER A 272 -19.01 -5.98 -5.58
N LEU A 273 -17.93 -5.78 -6.39
CA LEU A 273 -16.59 -5.49 -5.90
C LEU A 273 -16.02 -4.25 -6.58
N SER A 274 -15.42 -3.37 -5.82
CA SER A 274 -14.63 -2.23 -6.26
C SER A 274 -13.31 -2.17 -5.50
N TYR A 275 -12.35 -1.36 -6.00
CA TYR A 275 -11.06 -1.18 -5.34
C TYR A 275 -10.59 0.26 -5.41
N SER A 276 -9.68 0.60 -4.51
CA SER A 276 -8.90 1.83 -4.55
C SER A 276 -7.42 1.54 -4.31
N THR A 277 -6.56 2.32 -4.94
CA THR A 277 -5.12 2.24 -4.78
C THR A 277 -4.49 3.61 -5.01
N ILE A 278 -3.21 3.77 -4.66
CA ILE A 278 -2.46 5.00 -4.95
C ILE A 278 -2.04 5.04 -6.42
N SER A 279 -2.10 6.21 -7.03
CA SER A 279 -1.64 6.45 -8.40
C SER A 279 -0.21 6.98 -8.47
N SER A 280 0.34 7.52 -7.37
CA SER A 280 1.71 8.03 -7.31
C SER A 280 2.72 6.89 -7.31
N TYR A 281 3.87 7.13 -7.90
CA TYR A 281 4.98 6.18 -7.84
C TYR A 281 5.52 6.03 -6.41
N THR A 282 5.96 4.82 -6.07
CA THR A 282 6.55 4.46 -4.77
C THR A 282 7.71 3.49 -4.96
N THR A 283 8.62 3.46 -4.01
CA THR A 283 9.70 2.45 -3.96
C THR A 283 9.29 1.17 -3.24
N GLY A 284 8.19 1.22 -2.50
CA GLY A 284 7.67 0.09 -1.73
C GLY A 284 6.44 -0.54 -2.36
N SER A 285 5.81 -1.45 -1.62
CA SER A 285 4.56 -2.08 -2.01
C SER A 285 3.42 -1.05 -2.11
N VAL A 286 2.51 -1.29 -3.04
CA VAL A 286 1.33 -0.46 -3.28
C VAL A 286 0.16 -0.98 -2.43
N PRO A 287 -0.44 -0.16 -1.56
CA PRO A 287 -1.64 -0.53 -0.84
C PRO A 287 -2.83 -0.63 -1.79
N VAL A 288 -3.66 -1.63 -1.58
CA VAL A 288 -4.90 -1.89 -2.32
C VAL A 288 -6.01 -2.12 -1.30
N SER A 289 -7.03 -1.27 -1.32
CA SER A 289 -8.24 -1.44 -0.52
C SER A 289 -9.36 -1.95 -1.40
N LEU A 290 -9.97 -3.07 -1.00
CA LEU A 290 -11.13 -3.64 -1.66
C LEU A 290 -12.40 -3.20 -0.91
N SER A 291 -13.45 -2.91 -1.66
CA SER A 291 -14.76 -2.59 -1.11
C SER A 291 -15.82 -3.38 -1.86
N ALA A 292 -16.60 -4.16 -1.12
CA ALA A 292 -17.67 -4.95 -1.69
C ALA A 292 -19.00 -4.61 -1.04
N SER A 293 -20.06 -4.78 -1.80
CA SER A 293 -21.43 -4.65 -1.33
C SER A 293 -22.26 -5.81 -1.86
N ASP A 294 -23.03 -6.38 -0.97
CA ASP A 294 -23.95 -7.48 -1.25
C ASP A 294 -25.41 -7.03 -1.21
N GLY A 295 -25.65 -5.71 -1.22
CA GLY A 295 -27.00 -5.16 -1.16
C GLY A 295 -27.74 -5.62 0.10
N GLU A 296 -28.92 -6.23 -0.10
CA GLU A 296 -29.74 -6.82 0.96
C GLU A 296 -29.42 -8.31 1.19
N GLY A 297 -28.38 -8.84 0.53
CA GLY A 297 -27.99 -10.25 0.55
C GLY A 297 -27.42 -10.74 1.88
N SER A 298 -26.68 -11.85 1.82
CA SER A 298 -26.13 -12.54 2.98
C SER A 298 -25.02 -11.75 3.69
N GLY A 299 -24.47 -10.76 3.00
CA GLY A 299 -23.36 -9.93 3.46
C GLY A 299 -22.00 -10.54 3.18
N ILE A 300 -20.97 -9.72 3.19
CA ILE A 300 -19.61 -10.12 2.80
C ILE A 300 -18.99 -11.05 3.84
N ALA A 301 -18.44 -12.16 3.38
CA ALA A 301 -17.67 -13.13 4.18
C ALA A 301 -16.16 -12.86 4.08
N GLY A 302 -15.66 -12.46 2.91
CA GLY A 302 -14.24 -12.24 2.74
C GLY A 302 -13.84 -11.69 1.37
N TYR A 303 -12.53 -11.47 1.25
CA TYR A 303 -11.89 -10.93 0.06
C TYR A 303 -10.70 -11.79 -0.35
N TYR A 304 -10.44 -11.82 -1.64
CA TYR A 304 -9.24 -12.40 -2.22
C TYR A 304 -8.48 -11.34 -3.01
N PHE A 305 -7.15 -11.38 -2.92
CA PHE A 305 -6.26 -10.56 -3.73
C PHE A 305 -4.91 -11.26 -3.86
N ASP A 306 -4.52 -11.61 -5.09
CA ASP A 306 -3.23 -12.22 -5.37
C ASP A 306 -2.82 -11.99 -6.84
N ASP A 307 -1.57 -12.28 -7.20
CA ASP A 307 -1.07 -12.29 -8.58
C ASP A 307 -1.41 -13.61 -9.33
N VAL A 308 -2.02 -14.55 -8.64
CA VAL A 308 -2.58 -15.80 -9.18
C VAL A 308 -4.10 -15.71 -9.13
N ASP A 309 -4.79 -16.21 -10.16
CA ASP A 309 -6.25 -16.26 -10.17
C ASP A 309 -6.74 -17.30 -9.15
N ILE A 310 -7.89 -17.01 -8.53
CA ILE A 310 -8.43 -17.83 -7.44
C ILE A 310 -8.89 -19.21 -7.96
N THR A 311 -8.57 -20.25 -7.22
CA THR A 311 -8.96 -21.64 -7.54
C THR A 311 -9.98 -22.21 -6.58
N SER A 312 -10.03 -21.75 -5.32
CA SER A 312 -10.92 -22.24 -4.27
C SER A 312 -11.47 -21.10 -3.40
N ASN A 313 -12.66 -21.30 -2.84
CA ASN A 313 -13.26 -20.37 -1.88
C ASN A 313 -12.55 -20.38 -0.50
N ASP A 314 -11.68 -21.33 -0.23
CA ASP A 314 -10.91 -21.39 1.02
C ASP A 314 -9.80 -20.33 1.09
N GLU A 315 -9.50 -19.67 -0.03
CA GLU A 315 -8.46 -18.64 -0.14
C GLU A 315 -8.92 -17.24 0.30
N PHE A 316 -10.22 -17.04 0.55
CA PHE A 316 -10.76 -15.76 1.00
C PHE A 316 -10.37 -15.42 2.44
N ARG A 317 -10.12 -14.13 2.69
CA ARG A 317 -9.76 -13.59 4.01
C ARG A 317 -10.74 -12.49 4.41
N SER A 318 -10.96 -12.34 5.69
CA SER A 318 -11.87 -11.31 6.23
C SER A 318 -11.35 -9.87 6.07
N LEU A 319 -10.04 -9.69 5.86
CA LEU A 319 -9.44 -8.37 5.65
C LEU A 319 -9.66 -7.91 4.21
N ASN A 320 -9.95 -6.64 4.04
CA ASN A 320 -10.14 -5.97 2.75
C ASN A 320 -8.97 -5.07 2.34
N GLU A 321 -7.91 -5.03 3.13
CA GLU A 321 -6.69 -4.28 2.85
C GLU A 321 -5.55 -5.23 2.52
N PHE A 322 -4.93 -4.99 1.38
CA PHE A 322 -3.86 -5.80 0.81
C PHE A 322 -2.70 -4.91 0.36
N THR A 323 -1.60 -5.52 0.01
CA THR A 323 -0.46 -4.82 -0.58
C THR A 323 0.06 -5.59 -1.79
N ALA A 324 0.30 -4.89 -2.89
CA ALA A 324 0.97 -5.43 -4.06
C ALA A 324 2.48 -5.20 -3.91
N PRO A 325 3.29 -6.26 -3.76
CA PRO A 325 4.72 -6.13 -3.47
C PRO A 325 5.55 -5.80 -4.73
N LYS A 326 5.01 -5.99 -5.92
CA LYS A 326 5.68 -5.79 -7.21
C LYS A 326 4.71 -5.28 -8.26
N ASN A 327 5.23 -4.69 -9.33
CA ASN A 327 4.44 -4.39 -10.51
C ASN A 327 3.93 -5.70 -11.13
N GLY A 328 2.68 -5.69 -11.56
CA GLY A 328 2.05 -6.87 -12.13
C GLY A 328 0.54 -6.75 -12.26
N THR A 329 -0.05 -7.86 -12.61
CA THR A 329 -1.50 -8.02 -12.68
C THR A 329 -1.93 -8.83 -11.46
N TYR A 330 -2.95 -8.34 -10.77
CA TYR A 330 -3.54 -8.95 -9.60
C TYR A 330 -5.01 -9.21 -9.85
N TYR A 331 -5.52 -10.26 -9.23
CA TYR A 331 -6.92 -10.68 -9.29
C TYR A 331 -7.56 -10.45 -7.93
N ALA A 332 -8.73 -9.84 -7.94
CA ALA A 332 -9.47 -9.56 -6.72
C ALA A 332 -10.90 -10.07 -6.84
N TYR A 333 -11.40 -10.66 -5.75
CA TYR A 333 -12.75 -11.16 -5.62
C TYR A 333 -13.30 -10.88 -4.23
N ALA A 334 -14.62 -10.83 -4.12
CA ALA A 334 -15.33 -10.87 -2.85
C ALA A 334 -16.18 -12.14 -2.78
N LEU A 335 -16.34 -12.65 -1.58
CA LEU A 335 -17.21 -13.79 -1.27
C LEU A 335 -18.27 -13.32 -0.28
N ASP A 336 -19.52 -13.66 -0.50
CA ASP A 336 -20.59 -13.47 0.47
C ASP A 336 -20.69 -14.65 1.47
N LYS A 337 -21.55 -14.52 2.46
CA LYS A 337 -21.74 -15.57 3.48
C LYS A 337 -22.52 -16.76 2.97
N ALA A 338 -23.23 -16.64 1.84
CA ALA A 338 -23.89 -17.75 1.18
C ALA A 338 -22.94 -18.56 0.29
N GLY A 339 -21.75 -18.05 0.02
CA GLY A 339 -20.74 -18.69 -0.83
C GLY A 339 -20.78 -18.24 -2.29
N ASN A 340 -21.47 -17.14 -2.63
CA ASN A 340 -21.44 -16.59 -3.98
C ASN A 340 -20.19 -15.70 -4.11
N ARG A 341 -19.48 -15.88 -5.21
CA ARG A 341 -18.27 -15.12 -5.53
C ARG A 341 -18.60 -14.02 -6.52
N SER A 342 -18.11 -12.81 -6.27
CA SER A 342 -18.22 -11.67 -7.18
C SER A 342 -17.61 -11.97 -8.54
N ASP A 343 -17.92 -11.18 -9.53
CA ASP A 343 -17.12 -11.11 -10.74
C ASP A 343 -15.71 -10.62 -10.40
N GLY A 344 -14.72 -11.19 -11.10
CA GLY A 344 -13.32 -10.88 -10.83
C GLY A 344 -12.95 -9.47 -11.29
N VAL A 345 -12.16 -8.77 -10.49
CA VAL A 345 -11.59 -7.47 -10.84
C VAL A 345 -10.10 -7.65 -11.09
N ILE A 346 -9.65 -7.21 -12.27
CA ILE A 346 -8.23 -7.23 -12.64
C ILE A 346 -7.60 -5.89 -12.30
N ILE A 347 -6.61 -5.90 -11.41
CA ILE A 347 -5.91 -4.71 -10.92
C ILE A 347 -4.49 -4.73 -11.47
N LYS A 348 -4.14 -3.70 -12.26
CA LYS A 348 -2.78 -3.54 -12.81
C LYS A 348 -2.00 -2.55 -11.96
N ILE A 349 -0.94 -3.03 -11.34
CA ILE A 349 0.02 -2.21 -10.61
C ILE A 349 1.24 -1.97 -11.50
N ASN A 350 1.58 -0.72 -11.74
CA ASN A 350 2.71 -0.30 -12.59
C ASN A 350 3.44 0.92 -12.02
N ASN A 351 3.13 1.30 -10.81
CA ASN A 351 3.65 2.48 -10.12
C ASN A 351 4.64 2.16 -8.99
N ILE A 352 5.21 0.95 -8.96
CA ILE A 352 6.36 0.64 -8.12
C ILE A 352 7.61 0.90 -8.96
N ASP A 353 8.48 1.76 -8.46
CA ASP A 353 9.72 2.11 -9.09
C ASP A 353 10.88 1.95 -8.11
N THR A 354 11.72 0.97 -8.37
CA THR A 354 12.92 0.65 -7.59
C THR A 354 14.20 0.82 -8.40
N GLU A 355 14.07 1.29 -9.65
CA GLU A 355 15.19 1.49 -10.54
C GLU A 355 15.67 2.94 -10.48
N GLY A 356 16.96 3.13 -10.38
CA GLY A 356 17.50 4.48 -10.45
C GLY A 356 17.55 5.01 -11.88
N PRO A 357 17.77 6.32 -12.03
CA PRO A 357 17.72 7.00 -13.31
C PRO A 357 18.85 6.57 -14.27
N SER A 358 18.65 6.75 -15.56
CA SER A 358 19.73 6.65 -16.54
C SER A 358 20.73 7.79 -16.37
N ILE A 359 21.99 7.52 -16.72
CA ILE A 359 23.08 8.47 -16.53
C ILE A 359 23.52 9.08 -17.86
N LYS A 360 23.88 10.35 -17.81
CA LYS A 360 24.63 11.06 -18.85
C LYS A 360 26.11 11.07 -18.50
N LEU A 361 26.96 10.78 -19.47
CA LEU A 361 28.40 10.93 -19.39
C LEU A 361 28.95 11.27 -20.77
N ASP A 362 29.57 12.41 -20.88
CA ASP A 362 30.17 12.93 -22.09
C ASP A 362 31.52 13.59 -21.79
N TYR A 363 32.54 13.24 -22.50
CA TYR A 363 33.88 13.82 -22.41
C TYR A 363 34.66 13.59 -23.71
N GLU A 364 35.68 14.46 -23.93
CA GLU A 364 36.58 14.35 -25.07
C GLU A 364 37.51 13.13 -24.95
N HIS A 365 37.56 12.30 -26.00
CA HIS A 365 38.51 11.21 -26.08
C HIS A 365 39.87 11.69 -26.58
N ARG A 366 40.89 11.81 -25.72
CA ARG A 366 42.22 12.26 -26.05
C ARG A 366 43.17 11.10 -26.31
N ASN A 367 43.93 11.24 -27.38
CA ASN A 367 45.03 10.33 -27.74
C ASN A 367 46.40 11.02 -27.68
N ASN A 368 46.41 12.33 -27.65
CA ASN A 368 47.62 13.14 -27.62
C ASN A 368 47.64 14.08 -26.41
N TRP A 369 48.83 14.32 -25.90
CA TRP A 369 49.06 15.28 -24.86
C TRP A 369 48.82 16.71 -25.34
N THR A 370 48.27 17.55 -24.46
CA THR A 370 47.94 18.94 -24.71
C THR A 370 48.17 19.78 -23.47
N MET A 371 48.23 21.11 -23.61
CA MET A 371 48.19 22.06 -22.51
C MET A 371 46.75 22.50 -22.13
N GLN A 372 45.80 22.17 -22.98
CA GLN A 372 44.41 22.61 -22.79
C GLN A 372 43.71 21.83 -21.68
N ASP A 373 42.85 22.53 -20.96
CA ASP A 373 42.03 21.97 -19.93
C ASP A 373 41.05 20.93 -20.51
N PHE A 374 40.65 19.98 -19.69
CA PHE A 374 39.79 18.87 -20.07
C PHE A 374 38.37 19.06 -19.51
N ASN A 375 37.36 19.04 -20.37
CA ASN A 375 35.98 19.20 -20.01
C ASN A 375 35.27 17.85 -19.98
N LEU A 376 34.41 17.65 -18.97
CA LEU A 376 33.54 16.50 -18.86
C LEU A 376 32.17 16.95 -18.40
N THR A 377 31.14 16.27 -18.93
CA THR A 377 29.74 16.48 -18.53
C THR A 377 29.14 15.15 -18.10
N PHE A 378 28.58 15.12 -16.92
CA PHE A 378 27.99 13.91 -16.34
C PHE A 378 26.81 14.27 -15.45
N GLY A 379 25.97 13.28 -15.16
CA GLY A 379 24.81 13.49 -14.30
C GLY A 379 23.66 12.55 -14.63
N CYS A 380 22.44 12.94 -14.30
CA CYS A 380 21.24 12.25 -14.69
C CYS A 380 20.87 12.59 -16.12
N ASP A 381 20.64 11.56 -16.94
CA ASP A 381 20.16 11.73 -18.31
C ASP A 381 18.63 11.82 -18.33
N SER A 382 17.97 10.75 -17.91
CA SER A 382 16.52 10.67 -17.87
C SER A 382 16.04 9.63 -16.86
N ASP A 383 14.83 9.84 -16.36
CA ASP A 383 14.01 8.86 -15.72
C ASP A 383 12.58 9.04 -16.25
N SER A 384 12.05 7.98 -16.85
CA SER A 384 10.74 8.00 -17.51
C SER A 384 9.56 7.93 -16.54
N LYS A 385 9.80 7.51 -15.29
CA LYS A 385 8.75 7.28 -14.29
C LYS A 385 8.60 8.47 -13.37
N THR A 386 9.66 8.85 -12.69
CA THR A 386 9.59 9.85 -11.63
C THR A 386 10.42 11.10 -11.89
N GLY A 387 11.34 11.03 -12.86
CA GLY A 387 12.23 12.12 -13.21
C GLY A 387 13.48 12.19 -12.32
N CYS A 388 14.50 12.89 -12.83
CA CYS A 388 15.76 13.09 -12.11
C CYS A 388 15.63 14.14 -11.01
N GLN A 389 16.29 13.92 -9.88
CA GLN A 389 16.58 14.99 -8.92
C GLN A 389 17.64 15.95 -9.45
N ASP A 390 17.55 17.21 -9.05
CA ASP A 390 18.56 18.22 -9.32
C ASP A 390 19.69 18.13 -8.27
N GLU A 391 20.33 16.97 -8.21
CA GLU A 391 21.47 16.74 -7.32
C GLU A 391 22.43 15.70 -7.92
N VAL A 392 23.70 16.08 -8.03
CA VAL A 392 24.79 15.17 -8.39
C VAL A 392 25.85 15.23 -7.30
N ILE A 393 26.25 14.08 -6.80
CA ILE A 393 27.36 13.93 -5.86
C ILE A 393 28.50 13.27 -6.60
N TYR A 394 29.70 13.86 -6.58
CA TYR A 394 30.80 13.32 -7.36
C TYR A 394 32.18 13.49 -6.72
N SER A 395 33.10 12.63 -7.16
CA SER A 395 34.52 12.68 -6.83
C SER A 395 35.36 12.44 -8.08
N ILE A 396 36.46 13.17 -8.20
CA ILE A 396 37.44 13.02 -9.27
C ILE A 396 38.82 12.81 -8.65
N TYR A 397 39.49 11.77 -9.10
CA TYR A 397 40.81 11.40 -8.60
C TYR A 397 41.81 11.38 -9.77
N ASP A 398 42.98 12.00 -9.56
CA ASP A 398 44.16 11.82 -10.41
C ASP A 398 44.74 10.42 -10.16
N THR A 399 44.90 9.66 -11.25
CA THR A 399 45.43 8.28 -11.24
C THR A 399 46.73 8.16 -12.01
N SER A 400 47.35 9.28 -12.38
CA SER A 400 48.58 9.34 -13.20
C SER A 400 49.74 8.56 -12.62
N ASN A 401 49.84 8.43 -11.32
CA ASN A 401 50.93 7.76 -10.62
C ASN A 401 50.59 6.34 -10.14
N GLY A 402 49.46 5.76 -10.59
CA GLY A 402 49.03 4.43 -10.25
C GLY A 402 48.23 4.32 -8.94
N TYR A 403 48.05 5.41 -8.22
CA TYR A 403 47.18 5.50 -7.05
C TYR A 403 46.30 6.75 -7.15
N ARG A 404 45.16 6.73 -6.43
CA ARG A 404 44.18 7.82 -6.44
C ARG A 404 44.65 8.96 -5.58
N THR A 405 44.75 10.14 -6.17
CA THR A 405 44.94 11.41 -5.45
C THR A 405 43.72 12.27 -5.69
N SER A 406 43.07 12.75 -4.63
CA SER A 406 41.84 13.53 -4.76
C SER A 406 42.09 14.86 -5.49
N ILE A 407 41.35 15.10 -6.55
CA ILE A 407 41.21 16.42 -7.19
C ILE A 407 39.96 17.10 -6.63
N LYS A 408 38.86 16.36 -6.57
CA LYS A 408 37.59 16.75 -5.96
C LYS A 408 37.00 15.53 -5.26
N GLU A 409 36.43 15.74 -4.08
CA GLU A 409 35.89 14.63 -3.29
C GLU A 409 34.57 15.01 -2.66
N ASN A 410 33.56 14.13 -2.87
CA ASN A 410 32.20 14.27 -2.34
C ASN A 410 31.56 15.64 -2.61
N VAL A 411 31.81 16.20 -3.78
CA VAL A 411 31.24 17.50 -4.18
C VAL A 411 29.76 17.30 -4.48
N VAL A 412 28.91 18.10 -3.86
CA VAL A 412 27.48 18.11 -4.07
C VAL A 412 27.11 19.32 -4.94
N VAL A 413 26.50 19.07 -6.07
CA VAL A 413 26.03 20.12 -6.98
C VAL A 413 24.51 20.01 -7.12
N LYS A 414 23.82 21.12 -6.89
CA LYS A 414 22.36 21.22 -7.06
C LYS A 414 22.02 21.47 -8.53
N ALA A 415 22.17 20.44 -9.34
CA ALA A 415 21.85 20.44 -10.76
C ALA A 415 21.64 19.01 -11.24
N ARG A 416 20.84 18.83 -12.28
CA ARG A 416 20.61 17.54 -12.93
C ARG A 416 21.88 16.97 -13.59
N THR A 417 22.68 17.85 -14.17
CA THR A 417 23.95 17.52 -14.82
C THR A 417 25.04 18.50 -14.39
N VAL A 418 26.25 18.04 -14.33
CA VAL A 418 27.43 18.82 -14.01
C VAL A 418 28.32 18.88 -15.24
N SER A 419 28.72 20.09 -15.63
CA SER A 419 29.84 20.32 -16.56
C SER A 419 31.03 20.79 -15.73
N ASP A 420 32.08 20.00 -15.71
CA ASP A 420 33.28 20.27 -14.93
C ASP A 420 34.52 20.32 -15.80
N THR A 421 35.51 21.10 -15.36
CA THR A 421 36.75 21.31 -16.07
C THR A 421 37.93 20.88 -15.21
N ILE A 422 38.74 19.97 -15.74
CA ILE A 422 40.00 19.58 -15.11
C ILE A 422 41.11 20.47 -15.68
N SER A 423 41.69 21.26 -14.82
CA SER A 423 42.83 22.09 -15.13
C SER A 423 44.04 21.64 -14.29
N VAL A 424 45.19 21.86 -14.87
CA VAL A 424 46.45 21.52 -14.21
C VAL A 424 47.28 22.80 -14.03
N PRO A 425 47.87 23.07 -12.87
CA PRO A 425 48.79 24.17 -12.66
C PRO A 425 50.00 24.02 -13.60
N ASN A 426 50.71 25.14 -13.77
CA ASN A 426 52.00 25.13 -14.49
C ASN A 426 52.98 24.17 -13.79
N ASP A 427 53.78 23.50 -14.58
CA ASP A 427 54.79 22.52 -14.16
C ASP A 427 54.21 21.27 -13.50
N LYS A 428 52.93 20.96 -13.81
CA LYS A 428 52.20 19.75 -13.40
C LYS A 428 51.57 19.05 -14.60
N TYR A 429 51.12 17.82 -14.40
CA TYR A 429 50.46 17.05 -15.41
C TYR A 429 49.36 16.16 -14.80
N ILE A 430 48.40 15.76 -15.64
CA ILE A 430 47.48 14.68 -15.36
C ILE A 430 47.40 13.80 -16.59
N ASN A 431 47.65 12.50 -16.45
CA ASN A 431 47.51 11.49 -17.48
C ASN A 431 46.11 10.96 -17.54
N THR A 432 45.66 10.40 -16.43
CA THR A 432 44.37 9.75 -16.30
C THR A 432 43.68 10.17 -15.02
N ILE A 433 42.35 10.13 -15.06
CA ILE A 433 41.53 10.35 -13.90
C ILE A 433 40.53 9.20 -13.74
N ASP A 434 40.08 8.99 -12.49
CA ASP A 434 38.89 8.25 -12.18
C ASP A 434 37.77 9.22 -11.78
N LEU A 435 36.57 9.00 -12.33
CA LEU A 435 35.36 9.74 -11.98
C LEU A 435 34.37 8.80 -11.30
N ILE A 436 33.86 9.19 -10.14
CA ILE A 436 32.78 8.54 -9.46
C ILE A 436 31.67 9.58 -9.30
N PHE A 437 30.45 9.26 -9.72
CA PHE A 437 29.31 10.13 -9.47
C PHE A 437 28.05 9.35 -9.17
N THR A 438 27.19 9.94 -8.35
CA THR A 438 25.89 9.40 -7.92
C THR A 438 24.81 10.38 -8.31
N VAL A 439 23.76 9.85 -8.90
CA VAL A 439 22.53 10.56 -9.24
C VAL A 439 21.33 9.83 -8.65
N LYS A 440 20.22 10.53 -8.46
CA LYS A 440 18.97 9.99 -7.91
C LYS A 440 17.79 10.41 -8.74
N ASP A 441 16.74 9.60 -8.69
CA ASP A 441 15.41 10.00 -9.12
C ASP A 441 14.63 10.71 -7.99
N ASN A 442 13.40 11.14 -8.26
CA ASN A 442 12.57 11.83 -7.28
C ASN A 442 12.04 10.91 -6.16
N LEU A 443 12.21 9.58 -6.27
CA LEU A 443 11.95 8.61 -5.20
C LEU A 443 13.20 8.25 -4.39
N ASN A 444 14.35 8.86 -4.69
CA ASN A 444 15.67 8.57 -4.11
C ASN A 444 16.26 7.21 -4.52
N ASN A 445 15.75 6.54 -5.59
CA ASN A 445 16.51 5.45 -6.16
C ASN A 445 17.80 6.02 -6.79
N GLN A 446 18.93 5.43 -6.45
CA GLN A 446 20.21 5.99 -6.82
C GLN A 446 21.00 5.09 -7.76
N VAL A 447 21.74 5.73 -8.66
CA VAL A 447 22.76 5.08 -9.48
C VAL A 447 24.10 5.74 -9.21
N THR A 448 25.08 4.92 -8.86
CA THR A 448 26.47 5.33 -8.74
C THR A 448 27.26 4.75 -9.91
N LYS A 449 27.95 5.63 -10.66
CA LYS A 449 28.82 5.24 -11.76
C LYS A 449 30.26 5.54 -11.40
N GLU A 450 31.11 4.53 -11.55
CA GLU A 450 32.54 4.66 -11.51
C GLU A 450 33.11 4.49 -12.92
N VAL A 451 33.92 5.44 -13.38
CA VAL A 451 34.63 5.38 -14.67
C VAL A 451 36.10 5.54 -14.39
N LYS A 452 36.89 4.53 -14.69
CA LYS A 452 38.31 4.47 -14.40
C LYS A 452 39.15 4.76 -15.62
N GLY A 453 40.27 5.45 -15.41
CA GLY A 453 41.31 5.63 -16.42
C GLY A 453 40.89 6.52 -17.60
N ILE A 454 40.05 7.54 -17.37
CA ILE A 454 39.72 8.54 -18.37
C ILE A 454 41.02 9.25 -18.76
N LYS A 455 41.41 9.19 -20.04
CA LYS A 455 42.62 9.84 -20.54
C LYS A 455 42.42 11.34 -20.67
N VAL A 456 43.01 12.09 -19.78
CA VAL A 456 42.97 13.56 -19.74
C VAL A 456 44.12 14.15 -20.52
N LEU A 457 45.31 13.55 -20.44
CA LEU A 457 46.52 13.87 -21.19
C LEU A 457 46.86 15.36 -21.19
N ILE A 458 46.82 16.01 -20.02
CA ILE A 458 47.26 17.38 -19.83
C ILE A 458 48.67 17.34 -19.29
N ASP A 459 49.60 18.00 -20.00
CA ASP A 459 50.98 18.14 -19.56
C ASP A 459 51.43 19.61 -19.71
N LYS A 460 51.61 20.29 -18.59
CA LYS A 460 52.16 21.66 -18.49
C LYS A 460 53.53 21.65 -17.85
N VAL A 461 54.18 20.48 -17.78
CA VAL A 461 55.54 20.35 -17.25
C VAL A 461 56.56 20.98 -18.20
N ASN A 462 57.34 21.88 -17.68
CA ASN A 462 58.36 22.55 -18.48
C ASN A 462 59.56 21.62 -18.75
N PRO A 463 59.94 21.42 -20.02
CA PRO A 463 61.25 20.84 -20.27
C PRO A 463 62.34 21.78 -19.79
N LYS A 464 63.39 21.25 -19.20
CA LYS A 464 64.54 22.05 -18.75
C LYS A 464 65.58 22.13 -19.88
N ALA A 465 65.46 23.15 -20.73
CA ALA A 465 66.35 23.36 -21.86
C ALA A 465 67.74 23.69 -21.37
N THR A 466 68.72 22.90 -21.75
CA THR A 466 70.12 23.04 -21.39
C THR A 466 70.96 22.89 -22.65
N ILE A 467 72.10 23.56 -22.69
CA ILE A 467 73.03 23.52 -23.80
C ILE A 467 74.39 23.00 -23.37
N LYS A 468 74.98 22.21 -24.24
CA LYS A 468 76.37 21.82 -24.17
C LYS A 468 77.10 22.50 -25.31
N ILE A 469 78.26 23.11 -25.06
CA ILE A 469 79.07 23.77 -26.05
C ILE A 469 80.44 23.09 -26.11
N ASP A 470 80.69 22.45 -27.24
CA ASP A 470 81.97 21.89 -27.54
C ASP A 470 82.73 22.87 -28.48
N LYS A 471 84.00 23.07 -28.23
CA LYS A 471 84.84 23.93 -29.06
C LYS A 471 86.06 23.19 -29.65
N THR A 472 86.39 23.49 -30.86
CA THR A 472 87.57 22.95 -31.53
C THR A 472 88.36 24.10 -32.12
N GLU A 473 89.68 24.10 -31.88
CA GLU A 473 90.57 25.12 -32.44
C GLU A 473 90.81 24.90 -33.93
N ASP A 474 90.68 25.98 -34.70
CA ASP A 474 91.19 26.03 -36.07
C ASP A 474 92.57 26.68 -36.06
N ARG A 475 93.56 25.83 -36.05
CA ARG A 475 94.97 26.25 -36.14
C ARG A 475 95.42 26.23 -37.56
N GLY A 476 95.70 27.40 -38.15
CA GLY A 476 96.54 27.45 -39.33
C GLY A 476 97.93 27.09 -38.96
N TRP A 477 98.82 26.98 -39.93
CA TRP A 477 100.19 26.49 -39.81
C TRP A 477 101.05 27.25 -38.75
N ILE A 478 100.72 28.47 -38.45
CA ILE A 478 101.50 29.28 -37.45
C ILE A 478 100.64 30.01 -36.43
N ARG A 479 99.35 30.22 -36.69
CA ARG A 479 98.47 31.01 -35.84
C ARG A 479 97.07 30.41 -35.72
N LEU A 480 96.52 30.52 -34.49
CA LEU A 480 95.11 30.24 -34.25
C LEU A 480 94.26 31.19 -35.09
N LYS A 481 93.43 30.66 -36.01
CA LYS A 481 92.51 31.39 -36.91
C LYS A 481 91.16 31.67 -36.27
N GLY A 482 90.70 30.79 -35.44
CA GLY A 482 89.40 30.86 -34.79
C GLY A 482 89.04 29.57 -34.11
N TYR A 483 87.76 29.45 -33.76
CA TYR A 483 87.17 28.24 -33.13
C TYR A 483 85.95 27.82 -33.89
N TRP A 484 85.80 26.51 -34.06
CA TRP A 484 84.54 25.88 -34.37
C TRP A 484 83.85 25.64 -33.05
N PHE A 485 82.54 26.02 -32.94
CA PHE A 485 81.69 25.75 -31.87
C PHE A 485 80.60 24.81 -32.35
N THR A 486 80.35 23.74 -31.58
CA THR A 486 79.18 22.84 -31.74
C THR A 486 78.33 22.99 -30.46
N VAL A 487 77.18 23.52 -30.66
CA VAL A 487 76.18 23.73 -29.60
C VAL A 487 75.15 22.64 -29.71
N THR A 488 74.95 21.90 -28.63
CA THR A 488 73.92 20.85 -28.55
C THR A 488 72.90 21.26 -27.51
N VAL A 489 71.62 21.29 -27.87
CA VAL A 489 70.51 21.53 -26.98
C VAL A 489 69.89 20.20 -26.57
N TYR A 490 69.58 20.06 -25.28
CA TYR A 490 68.87 18.91 -24.70
C TYR A 490 67.98 19.33 -23.55
N SER A 491 67.12 18.43 -23.09
CA SER A 491 66.34 18.64 -21.87
C SER A 491 66.94 17.82 -20.71
N GLU A 492 67.15 18.44 -19.56
CA GLU A 492 67.60 17.73 -18.36
C GLU A 492 66.50 16.88 -17.70
N ASN A 493 65.24 17.19 -17.98
CA ASN A 493 64.09 16.40 -17.56
C ASN A 493 63.28 15.97 -18.78
N THR A 494 62.49 14.92 -18.60
CA THR A 494 61.56 14.46 -19.64
C THR A 494 60.12 14.71 -19.15
N PRO A 495 59.40 15.70 -19.70
CA PRO A 495 57.96 15.84 -19.44
C PRO A 495 57.20 14.55 -19.72
N PRO A 496 56.09 14.25 -19.05
CA PRO A 496 55.29 13.04 -19.27
C PRO A 496 54.87 12.85 -20.74
N SER A 497 54.59 13.91 -21.45
CA SER A 497 54.32 13.87 -22.89
C SER A 497 55.54 13.48 -23.75
N GLY A 498 56.72 13.59 -23.16
CA GLY A 498 57.99 13.45 -23.88
C GLY A 498 58.39 14.69 -24.65
N ILE A 499 59.63 14.71 -25.13
CA ILE A 499 60.15 15.78 -25.98
C ILE A 499 59.81 15.42 -27.43
N ALA A 500 59.32 16.41 -28.19
CA ALA A 500 59.07 16.23 -29.60
C ALA A 500 60.39 16.19 -30.37
N SER A 501 60.66 15.16 -31.16
CA SER A 501 61.94 14.96 -31.84
C SER A 501 62.29 16.09 -32.80
N ASN A 502 61.30 16.77 -33.37
CA ASN A 502 61.46 17.92 -34.25
C ASN A 502 61.38 19.29 -33.56
N ARG A 503 61.33 19.31 -32.24
CA ARG A 503 61.12 20.53 -31.44
C ARG A 503 62.38 21.02 -30.68
N TYR A 504 63.53 20.49 -31.05
CA TYR A 504 64.79 21.12 -30.74
C TYR A 504 65.09 22.19 -31.77
N GLY A 505 65.56 23.34 -31.36
CA GLY A 505 65.82 24.39 -32.31
C GLY A 505 66.79 25.46 -31.76
N PHE A 506 67.37 26.17 -32.70
CA PHE A 506 68.28 27.29 -32.43
C PHE A 506 67.81 28.55 -33.15
N SER A 507 67.95 29.70 -32.52
CA SER A 507 67.77 31.00 -33.14
C SER A 507 69.01 31.87 -32.94
N THR A 508 69.41 32.58 -33.99
CA THR A 508 70.46 33.58 -33.94
C THR A 508 69.94 34.98 -34.23
N SER A 509 68.68 35.09 -34.64
CA SER A 509 68.01 36.37 -34.95
C SER A 509 67.27 36.92 -33.77
N LYS A 510 66.68 36.06 -32.94
CA LYS A 510 65.98 36.39 -31.68
C LYS A 510 66.76 35.77 -30.53
N THR A 511 67.63 36.55 -29.96
CA THR A 511 68.54 36.11 -28.85
C THR A 511 68.16 36.69 -27.48
N ASN A 512 67.22 37.62 -27.47
CA ASN A 512 66.67 38.15 -26.24
C ASN A 512 65.60 37.16 -25.70
N LEU A 513 65.92 36.48 -24.62
CA LEU A 513 65.05 35.47 -24.00
C LEU A 513 63.76 36.09 -23.44
N ASP A 514 63.76 37.36 -23.06
CA ASP A 514 62.56 38.03 -22.54
C ASP A 514 61.56 38.34 -23.64
N GLU A 515 62.02 38.59 -24.86
CA GLU A 515 61.10 38.69 -26.03
C GLU A 515 60.42 37.37 -26.33
N LEU A 516 61.10 36.24 -26.12
CA LEU A 516 60.57 34.92 -26.40
C LEU A 516 59.50 34.48 -25.41
N LYS A 517 59.47 35.07 -24.20
CA LYS A 517 58.45 34.78 -23.16
C LYS A 517 57.02 35.09 -23.63
N ASN A 518 56.85 36.12 -24.40
CA ASN A 518 55.54 36.68 -24.76
C ASN A 518 55.09 36.27 -26.18
N MET A 519 55.88 35.44 -26.87
CA MET A 519 55.55 34.94 -28.20
C MET A 519 54.65 33.69 -28.11
N SER A 520 53.65 33.58 -28.96
CA SER A 520 52.93 32.34 -29.17
C SER A 520 53.86 31.24 -29.70
N ALA A 521 53.52 29.97 -29.51
CA ALA A 521 54.29 28.85 -30.05
C ALA A 521 54.52 28.98 -31.57
N ASP A 522 53.46 29.37 -32.29
CA ASP A 522 53.50 29.56 -33.76
C ASP A 522 54.37 30.71 -34.21
N GLU A 523 54.42 31.81 -33.45
CA GLU A 523 55.32 32.91 -33.71
C GLU A 523 56.77 32.53 -33.42
N SER A 524 57.01 31.81 -32.31
CA SER A 524 58.36 31.36 -31.97
C SER A 524 58.91 30.36 -32.98
N ASP A 525 58.08 29.55 -33.59
CA ASP A 525 58.47 28.57 -34.62
C ASP A 525 59.07 29.24 -35.88
N LYS A 526 58.70 30.48 -36.17
CA LYS A 526 59.28 31.26 -37.28
C LYS A 526 60.75 31.67 -37.10
N TYR A 527 61.20 31.74 -35.83
CA TYR A 527 62.53 32.24 -35.49
C TYR A 527 63.52 31.12 -35.18
N PHE A 528 63.04 29.89 -34.99
CA PHE A 528 63.92 28.76 -34.68
C PHE A 528 64.06 27.81 -35.85
N PHE A 529 65.29 27.55 -36.28
CA PHE A 529 65.55 26.43 -37.18
C PHE A 529 65.64 25.13 -36.39
N SER A 530 65.09 24.06 -36.96
CA SER A 530 65.07 22.75 -36.38
C SER A 530 66.44 22.11 -36.29
N GLY A 531 66.77 21.50 -35.18
CA GLY A 531 68.00 20.76 -34.97
C GLY A 531 68.41 20.69 -33.51
N GLN A 532 68.99 19.57 -33.14
CA GLN A 532 69.53 19.36 -31.81
C GLN A 532 70.95 19.93 -31.68
N THR A 533 71.65 20.06 -32.78
CA THR A 533 73.02 20.59 -32.86
C THR A 533 73.12 21.73 -33.84
N TYR A 534 73.88 22.71 -33.47
CA TYR A 534 74.22 23.87 -34.33
C TYR A 534 75.72 24.14 -34.30
N SER A 535 76.33 24.09 -35.42
CA SER A 535 77.78 24.34 -35.56
C SER A 535 78.03 25.61 -36.31
N TYR A 536 79.00 26.41 -35.84
CA TYR A 536 79.45 27.64 -36.55
C TYR A 536 80.90 27.97 -36.17
N TYR A 537 81.49 28.76 -37.09
CA TYR A 537 82.86 29.20 -36.96
C TYR A 537 82.96 30.67 -36.52
N LEU A 538 83.82 30.99 -35.53
CA LEU A 538 84.13 32.36 -35.14
C LEU A 538 85.64 32.69 -35.31
N LYS A 539 85.94 33.79 -36.06
CA LYS A 539 87.27 34.39 -36.07
C LYS A 539 87.60 35.11 -34.76
N LYS A 540 88.85 35.33 -34.44
CA LYS A 540 89.32 35.90 -33.14
C LYS A 540 88.57 37.16 -32.63
N LYS A 541 88.07 38.00 -33.51
CA LYS A 541 87.37 39.25 -33.19
C LYS A 541 85.84 39.15 -33.21
N GLN A 542 85.30 37.99 -33.49
CA GLN A 542 83.85 37.76 -33.63
C GLN A 542 83.28 37.19 -32.37
N SER A 543 82.02 37.51 -32.10
CA SER A 543 81.18 36.88 -31.08
C SER A 543 79.83 36.51 -31.68
N ARG A 544 79.17 35.52 -31.14
CA ARG A 544 77.83 35.12 -31.53
C ARG A 544 77.01 34.77 -30.31
N THR A 545 75.82 35.34 -30.24
CA THR A 545 74.78 34.99 -29.30
C THR A 545 73.76 34.14 -30.02
N PHE A 546 73.22 33.20 -29.32
CA PHE A 546 72.13 32.31 -29.78
C PHE A 546 71.17 31.99 -28.68
N ALA A 547 69.92 31.67 -29.04
CA ALA A 547 68.94 31.06 -28.17
C ALA A 547 68.68 29.62 -28.63
N ALA A 548 68.41 28.74 -27.69
CA ALA A 548 68.03 27.36 -27.95
C ALA A 548 66.67 27.08 -27.31
N ARG A 549 65.91 26.22 -27.92
CA ARG A 549 64.57 25.88 -27.54
C ARG A 549 64.43 24.37 -27.44
N VAL A 550 63.68 23.94 -26.42
CA VAL A 550 63.15 22.56 -26.28
C VAL A 550 61.65 22.63 -26.11
N VAL A 551 60.91 21.85 -26.88
CA VAL A 551 59.45 21.81 -26.81
C VAL A 551 58.97 20.40 -26.51
N SER A 552 58.09 20.25 -25.51
CA SER A 552 57.42 18.99 -25.19
C SER A 552 56.41 18.61 -26.30
N LYS A 553 55.96 17.35 -26.32
CA LYS A 553 54.89 16.93 -27.25
C LYS A 553 53.57 17.62 -26.95
N SER A 554 53.33 18.06 -25.71
CA SER A 554 52.14 18.83 -25.31
C SER A 554 52.21 20.29 -25.84
N GLY A 555 53.39 20.76 -26.25
CA GLY A 555 53.59 22.12 -26.76
C GLY A 555 54.22 23.09 -25.76
N VAL A 556 54.59 22.66 -24.54
CA VAL A 556 55.29 23.51 -23.56
C VAL A 556 56.70 23.74 -24.03
N ALA A 557 57.09 25.02 -24.18
CA ALA A 557 58.39 25.41 -24.65
C ALA A 557 59.28 25.98 -23.53
N SER A 558 60.51 25.59 -23.51
CA SER A 558 61.57 26.15 -22.64
C SER A 558 62.74 26.64 -23.45
N TYR A 559 63.31 27.71 -23.02
CA TYR A 559 64.39 28.41 -23.75
C TYR A 559 65.62 28.54 -22.88
N THR A 560 66.78 28.46 -23.54
CA THR A 560 68.06 28.74 -22.95
C THR A 560 68.94 29.44 -24.01
N GLY A 561 70.04 29.97 -23.62
CA GLY A 561 70.93 30.64 -24.60
C GLY A 561 72.35 30.76 -24.14
N GLY A 562 73.18 31.28 -25.04
CA GLY A 562 74.57 31.49 -24.79
C GLY A 562 75.23 32.43 -25.75
N GLN A 563 76.39 32.89 -25.37
CA GLN A 563 77.28 33.70 -26.19
C GLN A 563 78.64 33.04 -26.25
N THR A 564 79.21 33.01 -27.46
CA THR A 564 80.55 32.53 -27.71
C THR A 564 81.35 33.62 -28.38
N ASN A 565 82.63 33.63 -28.16
CA ASN A 565 83.53 34.55 -28.88
C ASN A 565 84.75 33.84 -29.46
N GLY A 566 85.33 34.44 -30.49
CA GLY A 566 86.48 33.90 -31.22
C GLY A 566 87.78 33.78 -30.43
N LYS A 567 87.72 34.08 -29.11
CA LYS A 567 88.83 33.82 -28.15
C LYS A 567 88.66 32.47 -27.46
N GLY A 568 87.60 31.76 -27.75
CA GLY A 568 87.30 30.50 -27.17
C GLY A 568 86.53 30.59 -25.85
N CYS A 569 86.03 31.77 -25.51
CA CYS A 569 85.19 31.95 -24.29
C CYS A 569 83.76 31.69 -24.56
N THR A 570 83.06 31.14 -23.53
CA THR A 570 81.67 30.85 -23.57
C THR A 570 81.01 31.43 -22.33
N ASN A 571 79.92 32.17 -22.50
CA ASN A 571 79.08 32.65 -21.41
C ASN A 571 77.74 31.98 -21.56
N TYR A 572 77.24 31.40 -20.48
CA TYR A 572 75.90 30.84 -20.43
C TYR A 572 74.94 31.93 -19.96
N LEU A 573 73.95 32.22 -20.81
CA LEU A 573 72.81 33.03 -20.38
C LEU A 573 71.76 32.05 -19.83
N GLY A 574 71.81 31.85 -18.53
CA GLY A 574 70.88 30.94 -17.90
C GLY A 574 69.53 31.61 -17.61
N TYR A 575 68.55 31.31 -18.44
CA TYR A 575 67.14 31.53 -18.08
C TYR A 575 66.34 30.32 -18.51
N THR A 576 65.74 29.63 -17.55
CA THR A 576 64.63 28.72 -17.86
C THR A 576 63.38 29.58 -17.93
N ILE A 577 62.88 29.81 -19.15
CA ILE A 577 61.62 30.53 -19.36
C ILE A 577 60.51 29.54 -19.38
N ILE A 578 59.62 29.66 -18.46
CA ILE A 578 58.36 28.94 -18.38
C ILE A 578 57.41 29.54 -19.44
N GLY A 579 57.26 28.89 -20.58
CA GLY A 579 56.23 29.25 -21.58
C GLY A 579 54.87 28.83 -21.08
N GLY A 580 54.19 29.70 -20.39
CA GLY A 580 52.79 29.52 -19.97
C GLY A 580 52.31 30.77 -19.24
N LEU A 581 51.23 31.28 -19.70
CA LEU A 581 50.50 32.46 -19.21
C LEU A 581 50.65 32.78 -17.72
N ILE A 582 51.23 34.00 -17.48
CA ILE A 582 51.07 34.90 -16.33
C ILE A 582 51.24 34.30 -14.93
N GLY A 583 52.32 34.69 -14.32
CA GLY A 583 52.44 34.55 -12.86
C GLY A 583 53.90 34.42 -12.37
N GLY A 584 54.51 35.55 -12.16
CA GLY A 584 55.91 35.76 -11.81
C GLY A 584 56.46 34.93 -10.69
N LEU A 585 57.71 34.64 -10.85
CA LEU A 585 58.75 34.90 -9.89
C LEU A 585 60.07 34.62 -10.56
N ILE A 586 60.85 35.68 -10.72
CA ILE A 586 62.14 35.70 -11.35
C ILE A 586 63.15 35.14 -10.36
N GLY A 587 63.69 33.98 -10.64
CA GLY A 587 64.92 33.51 -10.05
C GLY A 587 66.05 33.58 -11.07
N GLY A 588 66.56 34.74 -11.27
CA GLY A 588 67.73 34.91 -12.10
C GLY A 588 69.02 34.56 -11.36
N LEU A 589 69.66 33.48 -11.71
CA LEU A 589 71.04 33.25 -11.40
C LEU A 589 71.89 33.68 -12.60
N ILE A 590 72.49 34.87 -12.49
CA ILE A 590 73.47 35.30 -13.46
C ILE A 590 74.76 34.51 -13.18
N GLY A 591 75.02 33.52 -13.95
CA GLY A 591 76.30 32.83 -14.00
C GLY A 591 77.35 33.68 -14.71
N LEU A 592 78.08 34.50 -14.01
CA LEU A 592 79.29 35.16 -14.53
C LEU A 592 80.34 34.09 -14.79
N GLY A 593 80.44 33.65 -16.04
CA GLY A 593 81.55 32.84 -16.49
C GLY A 593 82.82 33.69 -16.64
N LEU A 594 83.71 33.57 -15.72
CA LEU A 594 85.06 34.20 -15.79
C LEU A 594 85.87 33.51 -16.89
N CYS A 595 86.21 34.25 -17.95
CA CYS A 595 87.32 33.89 -18.79
C CYS A 595 88.64 34.05 -18.02
N ALA A 596 89.11 32.95 -17.50
CA ALA A 596 90.45 32.98 -16.90
C ALA A 596 91.50 33.19 -18.02
N HIS A 597 92.16 34.29 -17.97
CA HIS A 597 93.33 34.51 -18.80
C HIS A 597 94.45 33.56 -18.39
N LYS A 598 94.93 32.75 -19.26
CA LYS A 598 96.31 32.35 -19.34
C LYS A 598 96.97 33.05 -20.45
#